data_02cb7a488884033740f5b2e2a7ceae37
#
_entry.id   02cb7a488884033740f5b2e2a7ceae37
#
_cell.length_a   1.000
_cell.length_b   1.000
_cell.length_c   1.000
_cell.angle_alpha   90.00
_cell.angle_beta   90.00
_cell.angle_gamma   90.00
#
_symmetry.space_group_name_H-M   'P 1'
#
loop_
_entity.id
_entity.type
_entity.pdbx_description
1 polymer ?
#
loop_
_entity_poly.entity_id
_entity_poly.type
_entity_poly.pdbx_seq_one_letter_code
_entity_poly.pdbx_strand_id
1 'polypeptide(L)'
;MRVIAKFGGTSLGSGDRINRAADSIARTVEAGHEVAVVASAMGSTTDDLLGEIAFEAAASDRAEIVSMGERTSVRMLKAALSARGIEAMFLEPGAELWPIVTNDLGEVDVPETRARAETPAAQLERVVPVITGFLAENQAGEITTLGRGGSDTTAVMLGSYTDADQVVIVTDVEGVMTGDPRVVEGAQNVGRISVDELRNLSFRGAEVVAPSALSYKSNGLAVRVVHYQHGDLLSGGTDIEGEFENIIDMQEASLSCPPVAAPSLPTSPGILAALSQVLRAAGITIDAVSTRMDPLTSYLTESRPTAPENLRPSNCAAARP
;
A
#
# COMPACT_ATOMS: atom_id res chain seq x y z
N MET A 1 11.78 -2.34 21.30
CA MET A 1 10.83 -1.75 20.35
C MET A 1 10.44 -2.83 19.36
N ARG A 2 9.18 -2.82 18.93
CA ARG A 2 8.68 -3.65 17.83
C ARG A 2 8.74 -2.87 16.53
N VAL A 3 9.47 -3.39 15.54
CA VAL A 3 9.77 -2.71 14.28
C VAL A 3 9.27 -3.56 13.10
N ILE A 4 8.49 -2.96 12.22
CA ILE A 4 8.13 -3.57 10.93
C ILE A 4 9.02 -2.92 9.86
N ALA A 5 9.94 -3.67 9.27
CA ALA A 5 10.83 -3.17 8.23
C ALA A 5 10.37 -3.63 6.84
N LYS A 6 9.93 -2.69 5.99
CA LYS A 6 9.55 -3.00 4.61
C LYS A 6 10.71 -2.72 3.67
N PHE A 7 11.08 -3.69 2.86
CA PHE A 7 12.08 -3.54 1.81
C PHE A 7 11.42 -3.53 0.42
N GLY A 8 11.60 -2.43 -0.31
CA GLY A 8 11.11 -2.28 -1.68
C GLY A 8 11.90 -3.12 -2.68
N GLY A 9 11.37 -3.28 -3.89
CA GLY A 9 11.99 -4.08 -4.95
C GLY A 9 13.40 -3.63 -5.29
N THR A 10 13.64 -2.33 -5.38
CA THR A 10 14.98 -1.78 -5.58
C THR A 10 15.93 -2.12 -4.42
N SER A 11 15.44 -2.13 -3.18
CA SER A 11 16.24 -2.47 -1.99
C SER A 11 16.61 -3.96 -1.90
N LEU A 12 15.93 -4.83 -2.65
CA LEU A 12 16.16 -6.27 -2.73
C LEU A 12 16.65 -6.73 -4.12
N GLY A 13 16.90 -5.80 -5.05
CA GLY A 13 17.10 -6.07 -6.47
C GLY A 13 18.36 -6.85 -6.86
N SER A 14 19.17 -7.28 -5.91
CA SER A 14 20.34 -8.15 -6.16
C SER A 14 20.73 -8.92 -4.88
N GLY A 15 21.54 -9.96 -5.03
CA GLY A 15 22.09 -10.70 -3.91
C GLY A 15 22.87 -9.81 -2.91
N ASP A 16 23.62 -8.82 -3.41
CA ASP A 16 24.33 -7.85 -2.56
C ASP A 16 23.38 -6.97 -1.76
N ARG A 17 22.25 -6.55 -2.37
CA ARG A 17 21.21 -5.76 -1.67
C ARG A 17 20.49 -6.60 -0.62
N ILE A 18 20.20 -7.88 -0.92
CA ILE A 18 19.66 -8.82 0.07
C ILE A 18 20.63 -9.01 1.24
N ASN A 19 21.94 -9.13 0.98
CA ASN A 19 22.93 -9.20 2.04
C ASN A 19 22.92 -7.94 2.92
N ARG A 20 22.88 -6.75 2.33
CA ARG A 20 22.77 -5.47 3.08
C ARG A 20 21.50 -5.38 3.91
N ALA A 21 20.36 -5.79 3.32
CA ALA A 21 19.09 -5.87 4.05
C ALA A 21 19.19 -6.81 5.25
N ALA A 22 19.75 -8.00 5.05
CA ALA A 22 19.95 -8.96 6.13
C ALA A 22 20.92 -8.44 7.21
N ASP A 23 21.99 -7.71 6.83
CA ASP A 23 22.92 -7.06 7.80
C ASP A 23 22.21 -5.98 8.63
N SER A 24 21.35 -5.17 8.02
CA SER A 24 20.60 -4.13 8.75
C SER A 24 19.56 -4.72 9.70
N ILE A 25 18.86 -5.77 9.27
CA ILE A 25 17.91 -6.51 10.11
C ILE A 25 18.66 -7.17 11.30
N ALA A 26 19.75 -7.88 11.02
CA ALA A 26 20.53 -8.57 12.06
C ALA A 26 21.01 -7.59 13.14
N ARG A 27 21.57 -6.43 12.75
CA ARG A 27 21.96 -5.38 13.71
C ARG A 27 20.80 -4.88 14.56
N THR A 28 19.62 -4.72 13.98
CA THR A 28 18.42 -4.25 14.70
C THR A 28 17.97 -5.31 15.72
N VAL A 29 17.98 -6.59 15.34
CA VAL A 29 17.68 -7.71 16.24
C VAL A 29 18.72 -7.83 17.37
N GLU A 30 20.01 -7.74 17.03
CA GLU A 30 21.12 -7.79 18.00
C GLU A 30 21.09 -6.62 18.99
N ALA A 31 20.55 -5.48 18.59
CA ALA A 31 20.30 -4.33 19.47
C ALA A 31 19.10 -4.55 20.43
N GLY A 32 18.45 -5.71 20.39
CA GLY A 32 17.35 -6.09 21.29
C GLY A 32 15.96 -5.61 20.82
N HIS A 33 15.79 -5.37 19.53
CA HIS A 33 14.48 -5.03 18.96
C HIS A 33 13.77 -6.28 18.42
N GLU A 34 12.45 -6.32 18.53
CA GLU A 34 11.61 -7.28 17.83
C GLU A 34 11.42 -6.80 16.38
N VAL A 35 11.75 -7.62 15.40
CA VAL A 35 11.69 -7.21 13.99
C VAL A 35 10.82 -8.16 13.19
N ALA A 36 9.85 -7.61 12.47
CA ALA A 36 9.19 -8.28 11.34
C ALA A 36 9.58 -7.60 10.04
N VAL A 37 9.65 -8.38 8.96
CA VAL A 37 10.06 -7.88 7.66
C VAL A 37 8.96 -8.07 6.64
N VAL A 38 8.68 -7.04 5.84
CA VAL A 38 7.81 -7.12 4.65
C VAL A 38 8.69 -6.96 3.42
N ALA A 39 8.70 -7.96 2.55
CA ALA A 39 9.53 -7.97 1.35
C ALA A 39 8.70 -7.85 0.07
N SER A 40 9.07 -6.91 -0.80
CA SER A 40 8.57 -6.83 -2.18
C SER A 40 9.30 -7.82 -3.08
N ALA A 41 8.79 -8.07 -4.28
CA ALA A 41 9.53 -8.75 -5.34
C ALA A 41 10.88 -8.06 -5.61
N MET A 42 11.87 -8.81 -6.06
CA MET A 42 13.20 -8.29 -6.39
C MET A 42 13.16 -7.45 -7.68
N GLY A 43 13.65 -6.21 -7.61
CA GLY A 43 13.79 -5.34 -8.78
C GLY A 43 12.49 -5.15 -9.55
N SER A 44 12.47 -5.53 -10.82
CA SER A 44 11.33 -5.46 -11.75
C SER A 44 10.57 -6.79 -11.90
N THR A 45 10.82 -7.79 -11.06
CA THR A 45 10.30 -9.16 -11.26
C THR A 45 8.78 -9.21 -11.44
N THR A 46 8.01 -8.40 -10.69
CA THR A 46 6.55 -8.36 -10.83
C THR A 46 6.14 -7.84 -12.22
N ASP A 47 6.78 -6.78 -12.70
CA ASP A 47 6.50 -6.20 -14.01
C ASP A 47 6.95 -7.15 -15.15
N ASP A 48 8.10 -7.82 -14.96
CA ASP A 48 8.62 -8.81 -15.90
C ASP A 48 7.64 -10.00 -16.02
N LEU A 49 7.16 -10.55 -14.89
CA LEU A 49 6.18 -11.64 -14.88
C LEU A 49 4.85 -11.21 -15.53
N LEU A 50 4.37 -10.00 -15.24
CA LEU A 50 3.17 -9.45 -15.86
C LEU A 50 3.36 -9.29 -17.38
N GLY A 51 4.54 -8.88 -17.83
CA GLY A 51 4.88 -8.70 -19.24
C GLY A 51 4.91 -10.01 -20.03
N GLU A 52 5.25 -11.13 -19.38
CA GLU A 52 5.27 -12.45 -19.99
C GLU A 52 3.87 -13.09 -20.13
N ILE A 53 2.83 -12.55 -19.47
CA ILE A 53 1.45 -13.01 -19.63
C ILE A 53 0.87 -12.45 -20.94
N ALA A 54 1.24 -13.05 -22.06
CA ALA A 54 0.79 -12.67 -23.40
C ALA A 54 -0.52 -13.36 -23.83
N PHE A 55 -1.29 -13.87 -22.88
CA PHE A 55 -2.53 -14.61 -23.06
C PHE A 55 -3.60 -14.14 -22.06
N GLU A 56 -4.85 -14.50 -22.33
CA GLU A 56 -5.94 -14.19 -21.40
C GLU A 56 -5.88 -15.15 -20.20
N ALA A 57 -5.55 -14.61 -19.04
CA ALA A 57 -5.44 -15.35 -17.78
C ALA A 57 -6.52 -14.89 -16.79
N ALA A 58 -7.09 -15.83 -16.04
CA ALA A 58 -7.97 -15.50 -14.93
C ALA A 58 -7.24 -14.64 -13.88
N ALA A 59 -7.97 -13.85 -13.11
CA ALA A 59 -7.37 -12.97 -12.10
C ALA A 59 -6.59 -13.76 -11.04
N SER A 60 -7.09 -14.93 -10.63
CA SER A 60 -6.43 -15.85 -9.71
C SER A 60 -5.11 -16.39 -10.27
N ASP A 61 -5.10 -16.86 -11.54
CA ASP A 61 -3.90 -17.36 -12.20
C ASP A 61 -2.84 -16.27 -12.32
N ARG A 62 -3.26 -15.05 -12.68
CA ARG A 62 -2.38 -13.88 -12.75
C ARG A 62 -1.78 -13.56 -11.38
N ALA A 63 -2.59 -13.54 -10.32
CA ALA A 63 -2.13 -13.30 -8.95
C ALA A 63 -1.13 -14.38 -8.51
N GLU A 64 -1.39 -15.64 -8.83
CA GLU A 64 -0.48 -16.76 -8.54
C GLU A 64 0.87 -16.57 -9.23
N ILE A 65 0.87 -16.24 -10.53
CA ILE A 65 2.11 -16.03 -11.31
C ILE A 65 2.92 -14.87 -10.70
N VAL A 66 2.31 -13.71 -10.50
CA VAL A 66 3.05 -12.55 -9.98
C VAL A 66 3.54 -12.75 -8.56
N SER A 67 2.84 -13.56 -7.75
CA SER A 67 3.21 -13.87 -6.38
C SER A 67 4.62 -14.49 -6.24
N MET A 68 5.11 -15.12 -7.32
CA MET A 68 6.43 -15.75 -7.34
C MET A 68 7.57 -14.77 -7.10
N GLY A 69 7.37 -13.49 -7.39
CA GLY A 69 8.35 -12.45 -7.10
C GLY A 69 8.58 -12.28 -5.60
N GLU A 70 7.53 -12.03 -4.84
CA GLU A 70 7.56 -11.88 -3.38
C GLU A 70 7.94 -13.18 -2.68
N ARG A 71 7.42 -14.31 -3.16
CA ARG A 71 7.74 -15.64 -2.63
C ARG A 71 9.24 -15.96 -2.75
N THR A 72 9.87 -15.53 -3.84
CA THR A 72 11.32 -15.67 -4.02
C THR A 72 12.08 -14.79 -3.05
N SER A 73 11.68 -13.51 -2.91
CA SER A 73 12.33 -12.54 -2.05
C SER A 73 12.35 -12.97 -0.58
N VAL A 74 11.22 -13.44 -0.04
CA VAL A 74 11.14 -13.85 1.37
C VAL A 74 12.02 -15.07 1.67
N ARG A 75 12.12 -16.01 0.71
CA ARG A 75 13.00 -17.19 0.86
C ARG A 75 14.49 -16.80 0.85
N MET A 76 14.87 -15.92 -0.07
CA MET A 76 16.25 -15.45 -0.17
C MET A 76 16.65 -14.64 1.07
N LEU A 77 15.77 -13.74 1.53
CA LEU A 77 16.04 -12.93 2.72
C LEU A 77 16.08 -13.78 4.00
N LYS A 78 15.14 -14.74 4.14
CA LYS A 78 15.17 -15.72 5.23
C LYS A 78 16.47 -16.52 5.25
N ALA A 79 16.93 -17.00 4.10
CA ALA A 79 18.19 -17.75 4.00
C ALA A 79 19.40 -16.87 4.38
N ALA A 80 19.41 -15.60 3.95
CA ALA A 80 20.45 -14.64 4.29
C ALA A 80 20.50 -14.31 5.79
N LEU A 81 19.34 -14.23 6.46
CA LEU A 81 19.24 -14.06 7.91
C LEU A 81 19.73 -15.31 8.66
N SER A 82 19.35 -16.51 8.20
CA SER A 82 19.81 -17.76 8.78
C SER A 82 21.34 -17.93 8.68
N ALA A 83 21.95 -17.46 7.58
CA ALA A 83 23.41 -17.45 7.42
C ALA A 83 24.13 -16.53 8.43
N ARG A 84 23.41 -15.61 9.08
CA ARG A 84 23.89 -14.71 10.14
C ARG A 84 23.54 -15.20 11.56
N GLY A 85 22.96 -16.41 11.66
CA GLY A 85 22.52 -16.96 12.94
C GLY A 85 21.22 -16.34 13.47
N ILE A 86 20.53 -15.56 12.66
CA ILE A 86 19.20 -15.02 13.01
C ILE A 86 18.14 -16.06 12.67
N GLU A 87 17.37 -16.45 13.68
CA GLU A 87 16.24 -17.33 13.49
C GLU A 87 15.12 -16.58 12.74
N ALA A 88 14.75 -17.08 11.58
CA ALA A 88 13.78 -16.43 10.71
C ALA A 88 12.84 -17.44 10.03
N MET A 89 11.60 -17.06 9.83
CA MET A 89 10.61 -17.80 9.06
C MET A 89 10.06 -16.92 7.93
N PHE A 90 9.59 -17.53 6.85
CA PHE A 90 8.86 -16.78 5.84
C PHE A 90 7.36 -17.04 5.97
N LEU A 91 6.56 -16.01 5.68
CA LEU A 91 5.10 -16.07 5.64
C LEU A 91 4.60 -15.62 4.26
N GLU A 92 3.74 -16.43 3.68
CA GLU A 92 3.11 -16.18 2.38
C GLU A 92 1.67 -16.67 2.41
N PRO A 93 0.79 -16.28 1.47
CA PRO A 93 -0.57 -16.81 1.36
C PRO A 93 -0.59 -18.33 1.37
N GLY A 94 -1.54 -18.91 2.10
CA GLY A 94 -1.66 -20.35 2.33
C GLY A 94 -0.88 -20.87 3.55
N ALA A 95 -0.05 -20.06 4.21
CA ALA A 95 0.58 -20.43 5.48
C ALA A 95 -0.43 -20.31 6.63
N GLU A 96 -0.35 -21.22 7.62
CA GLU A 96 -1.23 -21.21 8.81
C GLU A 96 -1.27 -19.86 9.55
N LEU A 97 -0.13 -19.15 9.57
CA LEU A 97 0.01 -17.86 10.24
C LEU A 97 -0.17 -16.67 9.28
N TRP A 98 -0.70 -16.89 8.08
CA TRP A 98 -0.88 -15.82 7.10
C TRP A 98 -1.95 -14.81 7.57
N PRO A 99 -1.63 -13.50 7.69
CA PRO A 99 -2.56 -12.57 8.33
C PRO A 99 -3.50 -11.85 7.36
N ILE A 100 -3.16 -11.68 6.07
CA ILE A 100 -3.83 -10.71 5.20
C ILE A 100 -4.93 -11.35 4.38
N VAL A 101 -6.16 -10.94 4.63
CA VAL A 101 -7.36 -11.47 3.97
C VAL A 101 -8.06 -10.39 3.18
N THR A 102 -8.58 -10.74 2.00
CA THR A 102 -9.47 -9.88 1.21
C THR A 102 -10.89 -10.41 1.16
N ASN A 103 -11.85 -9.50 1.07
CA ASN A 103 -13.26 -9.81 0.82
C ASN A 103 -13.51 -10.14 -0.66
N ASP A 104 -14.76 -10.46 -1.02
CA ASP A 104 -15.17 -10.77 -2.39
C ASP A 104 -15.00 -9.60 -3.39
N LEU A 105 -14.83 -8.38 -2.90
CA LEU A 105 -14.56 -7.19 -3.71
C LEU A 105 -13.05 -6.97 -3.95
N GLY A 106 -12.18 -7.81 -3.37
CA GLY A 106 -10.73 -7.67 -3.43
C GLY A 106 -10.17 -6.60 -2.49
N GLU A 107 -10.99 -6.09 -1.56
CA GLU A 107 -10.57 -5.14 -0.53
C GLU A 107 -10.10 -5.89 0.72
N VAL A 108 -9.23 -5.28 1.52
CA VAL A 108 -8.78 -5.89 2.78
C VAL A 108 -9.96 -6.08 3.73
N ASP A 109 -10.17 -7.31 4.19
CA ASP A 109 -11.06 -7.61 5.31
C ASP A 109 -10.35 -7.19 6.60
N VAL A 110 -10.61 -5.94 7.01
CA VAL A 110 -9.92 -5.31 8.15
C VAL A 110 -10.14 -6.07 9.47
N PRO A 111 -11.37 -6.47 9.86
CA PRO A 111 -11.59 -7.23 11.08
C PRO A 111 -10.83 -8.56 11.11
N GLU A 112 -10.92 -9.33 10.04
CA GLU A 112 -10.29 -10.65 9.94
C GLU A 112 -8.76 -10.53 9.89
N THR A 113 -8.22 -9.60 9.08
CA THR A 113 -6.78 -9.35 8.98
C THR A 113 -6.21 -8.93 10.33
N ARG A 114 -6.90 -8.07 11.08
CA ARG A 114 -6.46 -7.63 12.40
C ARG A 114 -6.41 -8.80 13.38
N ALA A 115 -7.45 -9.61 13.43
CA ALA A 115 -7.51 -10.79 14.30
C ALA A 115 -6.40 -11.79 13.99
N ARG A 116 -6.13 -12.04 12.70
CA ARG A 116 -5.05 -12.95 12.28
C ARG A 116 -3.65 -12.40 12.56
N ALA A 117 -3.45 -11.08 12.49
CA ALA A 117 -2.16 -10.44 12.72
C ALA A 117 -1.62 -10.61 14.16
N GLU A 118 -2.49 -10.84 15.14
CA GLU A 118 -2.10 -11.06 16.54
C GLU A 118 -1.21 -12.30 16.72
N THR A 119 -1.45 -13.36 15.94
CA THR A 119 -0.70 -14.63 16.06
C THR A 119 0.75 -14.52 15.59
N PRO A 120 1.07 -14.03 14.38
CA PRO A 120 2.46 -13.74 14.00
C PRO A 120 3.15 -12.75 14.94
N ALA A 121 2.41 -11.75 15.46
CA ALA A 121 2.95 -10.78 16.40
C ALA A 121 3.47 -11.43 17.69
N ALA A 122 2.81 -12.49 18.17
CA ALA A 122 3.25 -13.24 19.34
C ALA A 122 4.54 -14.07 19.11
N GLN A 123 4.99 -14.25 17.86
CA GLN A 123 6.22 -14.98 17.52
C GLN A 123 7.46 -14.07 17.46
N LEU A 124 7.26 -12.74 17.41
CA LEU A 124 8.35 -11.75 17.17
C LEU A 124 9.51 -11.82 18.19
N GLU A 125 9.23 -12.22 19.42
CA GLU A 125 10.25 -12.36 20.45
C GLU A 125 11.27 -13.49 20.16
N ARG A 126 10.93 -14.45 19.29
CA ARG A 126 11.70 -15.68 19.06
C ARG A 126 12.23 -15.80 17.65
N VAL A 127 11.52 -15.29 16.67
CA VAL A 127 11.82 -15.50 15.27
C VAL A 127 11.50 -14.23 14.47
N VAL A 128 12.29 -13.93 13.46
CA VAL A 128 12.02 -12.85 12.52
C VAL A 128 11.07 -13.35 11.42
N PRO A 129 9.78 -12.96 11.39
CA PRO A 129 8.92 -13.29 10.29
C PRO A 129 9.28 -12.41 9.09
N VAL A 130 9.51 -13.05 7.94
CA VAL A 130 9.71 -12.40 6.64
C VAL A 130 8.45 -12.63 5.80
N ILE A 131 7.64 -11.61 5.67
CA ILE A 131 6.27 -11.63 5.14
C ILE A 131 6.29 -11.15 3.69
N THR A 132 5.61 -11.85 2.79
CA THR A 132 5.41 -11.33 1.44
C THR A 132 4.57 -10.06 1.50
N GLY A 133 5.08 -8.95 0.97
CA GLY A 133 4.28 -7.75 0.74
C GLY A 133 3.34 -7.93 -0.44
N PHE A 134 2.43 -6.98 -0.68
CA PHE A 134 1.56 -6.94 -1.86
C PHE A 134 0.51 -8.06 -1.94
N LEU A 135 0.79 -9.23 -1.40
CA LEU A 135 -0.08 -10.41 -1.48
C LEU A 135 -1.11 -10.44 -0.36
N ALA A 136 -2.24 -11.06 -0.65
CA ALA A 136 -3.28 -11.43 0.29
C ALA A 136 -3.91 -12.77 -0.13
N GLU A 137 -4.82 -13.31 0.65
CA GLU A 137 -5.68 -14.42 0.23
C GLU A 137 -7.16 -14.02 0.42
N ASN A 138 -8.03 -14.54 -0.42
CA ASN A 138 -9.46 -14.39 -0.21
C ASN A 138 -9.99 -15.48 0.75
N GLN A 139 -11.28 -15.43 1.07
CA GLN A 139 -11.93 -16.40 1.95
C GLN A 139 -11.94 -17.84 1.40
N ALA A 140 -11.72 -18.01 0.08
CA ALA A 140 -11.58 -19.33 -0.55
C ALA A 140 -10.13 -19.86 -0.49
N GLY A 141 -9.17 -19.08 0.04
CA GLY A 141 -7.76 -19.44 0.10
C GLY A 141 -7.01 -19.17 -1.21
N GLU A 142 -7.62 -18.46 -2.16
CA GLU A 142 -6.94 -18.09 -3.41
C GLU A 142 -6.09 -16.82 -3.20
N ILE A 143 -4.95 -16.75 -3.88
CA ILE A 143 -4.08 -15.59 -3.82
C ILE A 143 -4.74 -14.39 -4.49
N THR A 144 -4.69 -13.26 -3.80
CA THR A 144 -5.09 -11.96 -4.29
C THR A 144 -3.96 -10.95 -4.10
N THR A 145 -4.10 -9.76 -4.67
CA THR A 145 -3.09 -8.70 -4.57
C THR A 145 -3.69 -7.39 -4.09
N LEU A 146 -2.91 -6.64 -3.30
CA LEU A 146 -3.34 -5.34 -2.76
C LEU A 146 -3.16 -4.17 -3.75
N GLY A 147 -2.79 -4.47 -4.99
CA GLY A 147 -2.57 -3.46 -6.01
C GLY A 147 -1.29 -2.63 -5.80
N ARG A 148 -1.18 -1.51 -6.54
CA ARG A 148 0.02 -0.65 -6.50
C ARG A 148 0.31 -0.14 -5.09
N GLY A 149 1.57 -0.25 -4.67
CA GLY A 149 1.99 0.10 -3.31
C GLY A 149 1.56 -0.90 -2.24
N GLY A 150 1.11 -2.10 -2.63
CA GLY A 150 0.61 -3.12 -1.73
C GLY A 150 1.60 -3.54 -0.65
N SER A 151 2.91 -3.54 -0.91
CA SER A 151 3.91 -3.86 0.12
C SER A 151 4.02 -2.79 1.21
N ASP A 152 3.87 -1.49 0.86
CA ASP A 152 3.80 -0.41 1.84
C ASP A 152 2.52 -0.56 2.66
N THR A 153 1.40 -0.85 1.98
CA THR A 153 0.10 -1.12 2.62
C THR A 153 0.20 -2.28 3.61
N THR A 154 0.81 -3.41 3.20
CA THR A 154 1.09 -4.54 4.09
C THR A 154 1.85 -4.11 5.35
N ALA A 155 2.94 -3.35 5.19
CA ALA A 155 3.80 -2.97 6.31
C ALA A 155 3.10 -2.02 7.30
N VAL A 156 2.45 -0.96 6.80
CA VAL A 156 1.78 0.02 7.67
C VAL A 156 0.56 -0.61 8.36
N MET A 157 -0.20 -1.42 7.63
CA MET A 157 -1.34 -2.15 8.18
C MET A 157 -0.92 -3.11 9.29
N LEU A 158 0.08 -3.96 9.05
CA LEU A 158 0.60 -4.86 10.08
C LEU A 158 1.20 -4.09 11.25
N GLY A 159 1.91 -2.97 11.00
CA GLY A 159 2.40 -2.09 12.05
C GLY A 159 1.29 -1.61 12.98
N SER A 160 0.17 -1.18 12.41
CA SER A 160 -1.00 -0.72 13.19
C SER A 160 -1.76 -1.85 13.91
N TYR A 161 -1.75 -3.07 13.36
CA TYR A 161 -2.53 -4.17 13.92
C TYR A 161 -1.74 -5.03 14.92
N THR A 162 -0.43 -4.86 14.97
CA THR A 162 0.45 -5.59 15.91
C THR A 162 1.05 -4.70 16.99
N ASP A 163 0.51 -3.49 17.15
CA ASP A 163 1.00 -2.48 18.10
C ASP A 163 2.53 -2.26 17.96
N ALA A 164 3.00 -2.15 16.70
CA ALA A 164 4.40 -1.86 16.46
C ALA A 164 4.72 -0.41 16.88
N ASP A 165 5.92 -0.21 17.43
CA ASP A 165 6.41 1.13 17.75
C ASP A 165 6.76 1.91 16.48
N GLN A 166 7.28 1.20 15.45
CA GLN A 166 7.74 1.83 14.23
C GLN A 166 7.60 0.94 12.99
N VAL A 167 7.18 1.55 11.89
CA VAL A 167 7.34 1.02 10.53
C VAL A 167 8.47 1.75 9.84
N VAL A 168 9.38 1.01 9.22
CA VAL A 168 10.49 1.55 8.44
C VAL A 168 10.32 1.13 6.98
N ILE A 169 10.15 2.10 6.10
CA ILE A 169 10.08 1.89 4.64
C ILE A 169 11.50 2.07 4.07
N VAL A 170 12.14 0.98 3.70
CA VAL A 170 13.48 0.99 3.11
C VAL A 170 13.36 1.07 1.59
N THR A 171 13.92 2.13 1.02
CA THR A 171 13.80 2.47 -0.41
C THR A 171 15.14 2.95 -0.99
N ASP A 172 15.16 3.40 -2.23
CA ASP A 172 16.33 3.93 -2.94
C ASP A 172 16.40 5.47 -2.96
N VAL A 173 15.53 6.12 -2.19
CA VAL A 173 15.58 7.56 -1.96
C VAL A 173 15.93 7.88 -0.52
N GLU A 174 16.60 9.00 -0.29
CA GLU A 174 17.07 9.45 1.06
C GLU A 174 15.93 9.85 2.02
N GLY A 175 14.68 9.60 1.63
CA GLY A 175 13.46 10.04 2.30
C GLY A 175 12.70 11.02 1.42
N VAL A 176 11.81 11.81 2.02
CA VAL A 176 11.10 12.88 1.32
C VAL A 176 12.04 14.06 1.11
N MET A 177 12.16 14.50 -0.13
CA MET A 177 13.06 15.60 -0.51
C MET A 177 12.27 16.89 -0.74
N THR A 178 12.90 18.04 -0.55
CA THR A 178 12.30 19.36 -0.84
C THR A 178 12.02 19.59 -2.34
N GLY A 179 12.55 18.73 -3.20
CA GLY A 179 12.34 18.69 -4.64
C GLY A 179 12.98 17.44 -5.23
N ASP A 180 12.68 17.11 -6.49
CA ASP A 180 13.34 16.01 -7.19
C ASP A 180 14.84 16.33 -7.35
N PRO A 181 15.76 15.58 -6.71
CA PRO A 181 17.21 15.86 -6.77
C PRO A 181 17.78 15.74 -8.18
N ARG A 182 17.07 15.09 -9.12
CA ARG A 182 17.45 15.02 -10.54
C ARG A 182 17.19 16.32 -11.29
N VAL A 183 16.33 17.19 -10.74
CA VAL A 183 15.87 18.44 -11.37
C VAL A 183 16.25 19.66 -10.54
N VAL A 184 16.22 19.55 -9.21
CA VAL A 184 16.45 20.64 -8.27
C VAL A 184 17.83 20.48 -7.64
N GLU A 185 18.78 21.32 -8.05
CA GLU A 185 20.10 21.39 -7.42
C GLU A 185 19.97 21.86 -5.96
N GLY A 186 20.58 21.11 -5.03
CA GLY A 186 20.51 21.40 -3.60
C GLY A 186 19.22 20.93 -2.90
N ALA A 187 18.45 20.02 -3.51
CA ALA A 187 17.35 19.36 -2.84
C ALA A 187 17.84 18.71 -1.53
N GLN A 188 17.12 18.96 -0.43
CA GLN A 188 17.47 18.48 0.91
C GLN A 188 16.41 17.52 1.43
N ASN A 189 16.82 16.59 2.29
CA ASN A 189 15.89 15.72 2.99
C ASN A 189 15.01 16.54 3.95
N VAL A 190 13.71 16.28 3.89
CA VAL A 190 12.72 16.81 4.84
C VAL A 190 12.69 15.85 6.03
N GLY A 191 13.33 16.19 7.14
CA GLY A 191 13.46 15.29 8.29
C GLY A 191 12.13 14.82 8.87
N ARG A 192 11.06 15.61 8.70
CA ARG A 192 9.69 15.30 9.15
C ARG A 192 8.67 15.83 8.16
N ILE A 193 7.58 15.07 7.99
CA ILE A 193 6.46 15.45 7.14
C ILE A 193 5.16 14.90 7.73
N SER A 194 4.06 15.63 7.60
CA SER A 194 2.75 15.11 8.00
C SER A 194 2.17 14.15 6.95
N VAL A 195 1.27 13.26 7.38
CA VAL A 195 0.52 12.38 6.47
C VAL A 195 -0.18 13.17 5.37
N ASP A 196 -0.80 14.31 5.71
CA ASP A 196 -1.53 15.15 4.74
C ASP A 196 -0.61 15.80 3.70
N GLU A 197 0.55 16.33 4.14
CA GLU A 197 1.54 16.88 3.22
C GLU A 197 2.10 15.80 2.28
N LEU A 198 2.43 14.63 2.82
CA LEU A 198 2.93 13.51 2.02
C LEU A 198 1.88 13.03 1.01
N ARG A 199 0.61 12.93 1.42
CA ARG A 199 -0.51 12.62 0.53
C ARG A 199 -0.62 13.64 -0.60
N ASN A 200 -0.53 14.93 -0.29
CA ASN A 200 -0.58 16.00 -1.29
C ASN A 200 0.60 15.95 -2.26
N LEU A 201 1.79 15.55 -1.79
CA LEU A 201 2.96 15.34 -2.64
C LEU A 201 2.77 14.12 -3.56
N SER A 202 2.19 13.04 -3.06
CA SER A 202 1.91 11.83 -3.83
C SER A 202 0.92 12.09 -4.98
N PHE A 203 -0.09 12.95 -4.78
CA PHE A 203 -0.98 13.40 -5.86
C PHE A 203 -0.25 14.21 -6.94
N ARG A 204 0.92 14.77 -6.64
CA ARG A 204 1.77 15.49 -7.59
C ARG A 204 2.86 14.62 -8.21
N GLY A 205 2.83 13.30 -7.97
CA GLY A 205 3.75 12.32 -8.55
C GLY A 205 4.98 11.97 -7.71
N ALA A 206 5.08 12.43 -6.46
CA ALA A 206 6.12 11.99 -5.55
C ALA A 206 5.72 10.67 -4.91
N GLU A 207 6.19 9.56 -5.44
CA GLU A 207 5.92 8.20 -4.93
C GLU A 207 6.99 7.78 -3.92
N VAL A 208 6.94 8.29 -2.69
CA VAL A 208 7.85 7.87 -1.61
C VAL A 208 7.21 6.79 -0.74
N VAL A 209 5.94 6.95 -0.41
CA VAL A 209 5.10 5.95 0.27
C VAL A 209 3.74 5.94 -0.43
N ALA A 210 3.19 4.76 -0.63
CA ALA A 210 1.89 4.61 -1.27
C ALA A 210 0.78 5.29 -0.44
N PRO A 211 -0.08 6.14 -1.05
CA PRO A 211 -1.20 6.78 -0.32
C PRO A 211 -2.14 5.77 0.34
N SER A 212 -2.35 4.61 -0.28
CA SER A 212 -3.14 3.51 0.28
C SER A 212 -2.57 2.99 1.61
N ALA A 213 -1.25 2.99 1.77
CA ALA A 213 -0.60 2.57 3.01
C ALA A 213 -0.89 3.55 4.16
N LEU A 214 -0.91 4.86 3.86
CA LEU A 214 -1.14 5.90 4.85
C LEU A 214 -2.55 5.81 5.48
N SER A 215 -3.54 5.26 4.77
CA SER A 215 -4.89 5.07 5.31
C SER A 215 -4.96 4.08 6.48
N TYR A 216 -3.94 3.23 6.65
CA TYR A 216 -3.82 2.30 7.77
C TYR A 216 -2.96 2.82 8.91
N LYS A 217 -2.33 4.00 8.77
CA LYS A 217 -1.45 4.55 9.79
C LYS A 217 -2.27 5.04 11.00
N SER A 218 -2.12 4.38 12.13
CA SER A 218 -2.68 4.81 13.42
C SER A 218 -1.85 5.94 14.04
N ASN A 219 -2.45 6.72 14.93
CA ASN A 219 -1.82 7.89 15.55
C ASN A 219 -0.56 7.53 16.37
N GLY A 220 -0.56 6.37 17.03
CA GLY A 220 0.57 5.90 17.85
C GLY A 220 1.72 5.27 17.05
N LEU A 221 1.51 4.95 15.77
CA LEU A 221 2.50 4.30 14.93
C LEU A 221 3.46 5.32 14.31
N ALA A 222 4.76 5.21 14.61
CA ALA A 222 5.78 5.96 13.88
C ALA A 222 6.03 5.31 12.52
N VAL A 223 6.10 6.10 11.44
CA VAL A 223 6.49 5.62 10.11
C VAL A 223 7.69 6.42 9.65
N ARG A 224 8.73 5.74 9.19
CA ARG A 224 9.98 6.35 8.71
C ARG A 224 10.36 5.83 7.35
N VAL A 225 10.87 6.70 6.50
CA VAL A 225 11.45 6.33 5.20
C VAL A 225 12.96 6.47 5.28
N VAL A 226 13.69 5.41 4.92
CA VAL A 226 15.17 5.39 4.95
C VAL A 226 15.74 4.84 3.65
N HIS A 227 16.94 5.31 3.30
CA HIS A 227 17.65 4.77 2.15
C HIS A 227 18.34 3.43 2.48
N TYR A 228 18.27 2.44 1.58
CA TYR A 228 18.81 1.09 1.81
C TYR A 228 20.33 1.06 2.08
N GLN A 229 21.07 2.12 1.74
CA GLN A 229 22.52 2.20 1.97
C GLN A 229 22.90 2.66 3.36
N HIS A 230 22.00 3.27 4.13
CA HIS A 230 22.32 3.71 5.50
C HIS A 230 22.70 2.56 6.42
N GLY A 231 22.13 1.40 6.21
CA GLY A 231 22.48 0.20 6.97
C GLY A 231 21.98 0.19 8.42
N ASP A 232 21.45 1.27 8.92
CA ASP A 232 20.73 1.36 10.19
C ASP A 232 19.27 1.70 9.91
N LEU A 233 18.36 0.85 10.35
CA LEU A 233 16.93 1.01 10.10
C LEU A 233 16.30 2.12 10.94
N LEU A 234 16.92 2.45 12.07
CA LEU A 234 16.32 3.34 13.07
C LEU A 234 16.88 4.76 13.03
N SER A 235 17.82 5.06 12.12
CA SER A 235 18.42 6.39 12.00
C SER A 235 18.30 6.97 10.60
N GLY A 236 18.33 8.30 10.52
CA GLY A 236 18.26 9.04 9.24
C GLY A 236 16.88 9.02 8.59
N GLY A 237 16.82 9.53 7.35
CA GLY A 237 15.60 9.53 6.55
C GLY A 237 14.56 10.57 6.95
N THR A 238 13.28 10.31 6.69
CA THR A 238 12.14 11.18 6.98
C THR A 238 11.13 10.48 7.87
N ASP A 239 10.73 11.12 8.96
CA ASP A 239 9.61 10.69 9.81
C ASP A 239 8.28 11.20 9.25
N ILE A 240 7.27 10.33 9.19
CA ILE A 240 5.90 10.65 8.78
C ILE A 240 5.04 10.73 10.04
N GLU A 241 4.58 11.93 10.37
CA GLU A 241 3.82 12.23 11.59
C GLU A 241 2.31 12.37 11.33
N GLY A 242 1.51 12.16 12.37
CA GLY A 242 0.06 12.25 12.31
C GLY A 242 -0.62 10.95 11.89
N GLU A 243 -1.92 10.99 11.77
CA GLU A 243 -2.77 9.90 11.29
C GLU A 243 -3.52 10.32 10.03
N PHE A 244 -4.07 9.35 9.33
CA PHE A 244 -4.96 9.63 8.22
C PHE A 244 -6.32 10.07 8.80
N GLU A 245 -6.60 11.36 8.77
CA GLU A 245 -7.95 11.84 9.02
C GLU A 245 -8.84 11.47 7.82
N ASN A 246 -9.78 10.55 8.05
CA ASN A 246 -10.91 10.40 7.14
C ASN A 246 -11.75 11.67 7.23
N ILE A 247 -11.51 12.61 6.33
CA ILE A 247 -12.25 13.88 6.24
C ILE A 247 -13.75 13.63 5.97
N ILE A 248 -14.08 12.40 5.56
CA ILE A 248 -15.45 11.96 5.32
C ILE A 248 -15.73 10.83 6.32
N ASP A 249 -16.44 11.15 7.40
CA ASP A 249 -17.04 10.14 8.26
C ASP A 249 -18.21 9.50 7.49
N MET A 250 -17.89 8.40 6.77
CA MET A 250 -18.83 7.70 5.90
C MET A 250 -19.89 6.89 6.66
N GLN A 251 -19.92 6.94 7.99
CA GLN A 251 -20.80 6.08 8.78
C GLN A 251 -22.26 6.57 8.88
N GLU A 252 -22.58 7.81 8.50
CA GLU A 252 -23.95 8.33 8.64
C GLU A 252 -24.56 8.96 7.37
N ALA A 253 -23.80 9.16 6.29
CA ALA A 253 -24.37 9.62 5.04
C ALA A 253 -24.59 8.41 4.11
N SER A 254 -25.82 8.19 3.69
CA SER A 254 -26.10 7.28 2.57
C SER A 254 -25.55 7.91 1.27
N LEU A 255 -24.22 7.81 1.12
CA LEU A 255 -23.55 8.21 -0.10
C LEU A 255 -23.89 7.20 -1.20
N SER A 256 -24.76 7.56 -2.11
CA SER A 256 -24.86 6.81 -3.34
C SER A 256 -23.66 7.18 -4.22
N CYS A 257 -22.77 6.22 -4.45
CA CYS A 257 -21.65 6.38 -5.36
C CYS A 257 -21.98 5.65 -6.67
N PRO A 258 -22.57 6.34 -7.69
CA PRO A 258 -22.66 5.74 -8.99
C PRO A 258 -21.29 5.79 -9.65
N PRO A 259 -20.63 4.65 -9.92
CA PRO A 259 -19.44 4.65 -10.75
C PRO A 259 -19.83 5.07 -12.17
N VAL A 260 -19.35 6.23 -12.61
CA VAL A 260 -19.40 6.61 -14.01
C VAL A 260 -18.21 5.95 -14.70
N ALA A 261 -18.37 4.69 -15.09
CA ALA A 261 -17.39 4.00 -15.90
C ALA A 261 -17.72 4.21 -17.39
N ALA A 262 -16.86 4.91 -18.09
CA ALA A 262 -16.86 4.90 -19.56
C ALA A 262 -15.54 4.30 -20.04
N PRO A 263 -15.56 3.35 -21.01
CA PRO A 263 -14.38 2.62 -21.48
C PRO A 263 -13.28 3.48 -22.12
N SER A 264 -13.50 4.76 -22.27
CA SER A 264 -12.53 5.78 -22.66
C SER A 264 -13.13 7.15 -22.38
N LEU A 265 -13.00 7.62 -21.14
CA LEU A 265 -13.15 9.04 -20.89
C LEU A 265 -11.91 9.70 -21.47
N PRO A 266 -12.01 10.44 -22.59
CA PRO A 266 -10.90 11.24 -23.03
C PRO A 266 -10.56 12.19 -21.89
N THR A 267 -9.28 12.40 -21.65
CA THR A 267 -8.73 13.44 -20.77
C THR A 267 -9.08 14.83 -21.33
N SER A 268 -10.35 15.06 -21.65
CA SER A 268 -10.83 16.32 -22.18
C SER A 268 -10.95 17.31 -21.04
N PRO A 269 -10.23 18.45 -21.11
CA PRO A 269 -10.43 19.54 -20.17
C PRO A 269 -11.91 19.95 -20.22
N GLY A 270 -12.62 19.81 -19.10
CA GLY A 270 -14.02 20.28 -19.00
C GLY A 270 -15.05 19.22 -18.61
N ILE A 271 -14.73 17.93 -18.57
CA ILE A 271 -15.70 16.89 -18.18
C ILE A 271 -16.21 17.09 -16.73
N LEU A 272 -15.31 17.49 -15.82
CA LEU A 272 -15.67 17.86 -14.44
C LEU A 272 -16.58 19.09 -14.41
N ALA A 273 -16.33 20.07 -15.28
CA ALA A 273 -17.15 21.26 -15.38
C ALA A 273 -18.56 20.93 -15.91
N ALA A 274 -18.66 20.07 -16.91
CA ALA A 274 -19.93 19.60 -17.43
C ALA A 274 -20.72 18.79 -16.40
N LEU A 275 -20.05 17.86 -15.69
CA LEU A 275 -20.67 17.06 -14.64
C LEU A 275 -21.14 17.94 -13.48
N SER A 276 -20.31 18.89 -13.01
CA SER A 276 -20.69 19.78 -11.93
C SER A 276 -21.84 20.73 -12.28
N GLN A 277 -22.00 21.13 -13.56
CA GLN A 277 -23.15 21.90 -14.02
C GLN A 277 -24.45 21.08 -13.97
N VAL A 278 -24.41 19.82 -14.41
CA VAL A 278 -25.59 18.94 -14.40
C VAL A 278 -26.01 18.64 -12.95
N LEU A 279 -25.07 18.32 -12.08
CA LEU A 279 -25.34 18.02 -10.68
C LEU A 279 -25.86 19.26 -9.93
N ARG A 280 -25.25 20.41 -10.16
CA ARG A 280 -25.76 21.68 -9.60
C ARG A 280 -27.17 22.02 -10.07
N ALA A 281 -27.50 21.78 -11.33
CA ALA A 281 -28.84 21.98 -11.84
C ALA A 281 -29.87 21.02 -11.21
N ALA A 282 -29.44 19.85 -10.79
CA ALA A 282 -30.23 18.86 -10.05
C ALA A 282 -30.29 19.11 -8.55
N GLY A 283 -29.61 20.16 -8.02
CA GLY A 283 -29.55 20.45 -6.58
C GLY A 283 -28.70 19.49 -5.78
N ILE A 284 -27.77 18.77 -6.44
CA ILE A 284 -26.86 17.80 -5.81
C ILE A 284 -25.52 18.48 -5.55
N THR A 285 -25.03 18.37 -4.33
CA THR A 285 -23.71 18.90 -3.93
C THR A 285 -22.64 17.83 -4.19
N ILE A 286 -21.51 18.25 -4.76
CA ILE A 286 -20.32 17.42 -4.90
C ILE A 286 -19.44 17.67 -3.66
N ASP A 287 -19.30 16.68 -2.79
CA ASP A 287 -18.48 16.81 -1.59
C ASP A 287 -17.03 16.42 -1.86
N ALA A 288 -16.80 15.44 -2.74
CA ALA A 288 -15.46 15.07 -3.15
C ALA A 288 -15.44 14.51 -4.58
N VAL A 289 -14.31 14.66 -5.27
CA VAL A 289 -14.02 14.05 -6.56
C VAL A 289 -12.69 13.35 -6.50
N SER A 290 -12.67 12.05 -6.77
CA SER A 290 -11.43 11.29 -6.91
C SER A 290 -11.19 11.01 -8.39
N THR A 291 -10.04 11.42 -8.90
CA THR A 291 -9.55 11.09 -10.24
C THR A 291 -8.45 10.05 -10.09
N ARG A 292 -8.80 8.76 -10.07
CA ARG A 292 -7.82 7.70 -10.30
C ARG A 292 -7.67 7.48 -11.80
N MET A 293 -6.57 6.86 -12.20
CA MET A 293 -6.25 6.61 -13.63
C MET A 293 -7.31 5.78 -14.37
N ASP A 294 -8.25 5.15 -13.65
CA ASP A 294 -9.49 4.50 -14.08
C ASP A 294 -10.41 4.35 -12.86
N PRO A 295 -11.62 4.62 -12.86
CA PRO A 295 -12.53 5.62 -13.38
C PRO A 295 -12.65 6.90 -12.53
N LEU A 296 -13.27 7.95 -13.05
CA LEU A 296 -13.65 9.14 -12.29
C LEU A 296 -14.73 8.78 -11.26
N THR A 297 -14.41 8.81 -9.98
CA THR A 297 -15.37 8.56 -8.90
C THR A 297 -15.75 9.88 -8.24
N SER A 298 -17.04 10.20 -8.23
CA SER A 298 -17.60 11.39 -7.57
C SER A 298 -18.39 10.96 -6.34
N TYR A 299 -18.14 11.58 -5.22
CA TYR A 299 -18.90 11.39 -3.97
C TYR A 299 -19.96 12.47 -3.90
N LEU A 300 -21.21 12.08 -3.77
CA LEU A 300 -22.36 12.97 -3.83
C LEU A 300 -23.19 12.82 -2.56
N THR A 301 -23.58 13.95 -1.95
CA THR A 301 -24.62 13.97 -0.93
C THR A 301 -25.94 14.44 -1.52
N GLU A 302 -27.00 13.68 -1.29
CA GLU A 302 -28.36 14.11 -1.60
C GLU A 302 -28.88 15.01 -0.47
N SER A 303 -29.02 16.29 -0.77
CA SER A 303 -29.63 17.23 0.18
C SER A 303 -31.19 17.16 0.22
N ARG A 304 -31.84 16.25 -0.55
CA ARG A 304 -33.30 16.00 -0.57
C ARG A 304 -33.67 14.63 -1.15
N PRO A 305 -34.83 14.04 -0.74
CA PRO A 305 -35.21 12.65 -1.03
C PRO A 305 -35.72 12.33 -2.44
N THR A 306 -35.52 13.16 -3.42
CA THR A 306 -35.97 12.91 -4.82
C THR A 306 -34.90 13.30 -5.82
N ALA A 307 -33.94 12.40 -6.08
CA ALA A 307 -33.13 12.50 -7.29
C ALA A 307 -34.05 12.35 -8.54
N PRO A 308 -33.86 13.16 -9.57
CA PRO A 308 -34.63 13.02 -10.80
C PRO A 308 -34.38 11.65 -11.44
N GLU A 309 -35.40 11.01 -11.98
CA GLU A 309 -35.37 9.63 -12.51
C GLU A 309 -34.25 9.35 -13.53
N ASN A 310 -33.76 10.38 -14.20
CA ASN A 310 -32.68 10.35 -15.20
C ASN A 310 -31.28 10.12 -14.61
N LEU A 311 -31.10 10.19 -13.29
CA LEU A 311 -29.83 9.95 -12.62
C LEU A 311 -29.78 8.59 -11.87
N ARG A 312 -30.84 7.77 -12.03
CA ARG A 312 -30.83 6.41 -11.48
C ARG A 312 -29.87 5.50 -12.27
N PRO A 313 -29.21 4.53 -11.63
CA PRO A 313 -28.21 3.65 -12.26
C PRO A 313 -28.71 2.94 -13.53
N SER A 314 -30.02 2.66 -13.64
CA SER A 314 -30.61 2.04 -14.83
C SER A 314 -30.58 2.89 -16.10
N ASN A 315 -30.43 4.20 -15.99
CA ASN A 315 -30.41 5.11 -17.14
C ASN A 315 -29.00 5.55 -17.56
N CYS A 316 -27.98 5.36 -16.69
CA CYS A 316 -26.60 5.61 -17.07
C CYS A 316 -26.02 4.54 -18.02
N ALA A 317 -26.66 3.36 -18.11
CA ALA A 317 -26.24 2.29 -19.02
C ALA A 317 -26.66 2.49 -20.49
N ALA A 318 -27.45 3.53 -20.82
CA ALA A 318 -28.02 3.73 -22.15
C ALA A 318 -27.24 4.70 -23.07
N ALA A 319 -26.12 5.26 -22.64
CA ALA A 319 -25.23 6.02 -23.52
C ALA A 319 -24.20 5.09 -24.16
N ARG A 320 -24.65 4.27 -25.11
CA ARG A 320 -23.78 3.61 -26.10
C ARG A 320 -23.70 4.46 -27.37
N PRO A 321 -22.55 4.38 -28.09
CA PRO A 321 -22.26 5.23 -29.23
C PRO A 321 -23.25 5.09 -30.37
#